data_08b21c514a8730b3eb0009a9b87330eb
#
_entry.id   08b21c514a8730b3eb0009a9b87330eb
#
_cell.length_a   1.000
_cell.length_b   1.000
_cell.length_c   1.000
_cell.angle_alpha   90.00
_cell.angle_beta   90.00
_cell.angle_gamma   90.00
#
_symmetry.space_group_name_H-M   'P 1'
#
loop_
_entity.id
_entity.type
_entity.pdbx_description
1 polymer ?
#
loop_
_entity_poly.entity_id
_entity_poly.type
_entity_poly.pdbx_seq_one_letter_code
_entity_poly.pdbx_strand_id
1 'polypeptide(L)'
;MFEQVKDYKSACKVLGIKPIDKRRKLDEHVILYIMLSTITEAINFIANGNKPWIPKYKQNKPIRTWHSWWHIDWDKIKDGSPTGLFHLYSYYGLGDAYAVIGTHLRFISRDAAEYAAKTFKPLYMKHIFGID
;
A
#
# COMPACT_ATOMS: atom_id res chain seq x y z
N MET A 1 -11.63 11.27 -5.24
CA MET A 1 -10.31 11.89 -4.96
C MET A 1 -9.15 11.02 -5.47
N PHE A 2 -9.20 9.73 -5.21
CA PHE A 2 -8.07 8.82 -5.53
C PHE A 2 -8.24 8.04 -6.84
N GLU A 3 -9.28 8.28 -7.59
CA GLU A 3 -9.68 7.52 -8.78
C GLU A 3 -8.65 7.56 -9.91
N GLN A 4 -7.74 8.52 -9.86
CA GLN A 4 -6.61 8.59 -10.81
C GLN A 4 -5.63 7.42 -10.62
N VAL A 5 -5.57 6.84 -9.42
CA VAL A 5 -4.67 5.73 -9.09
C VAL A 5 -5.45 4.42 -9.16
N LYS A 6 -5.49 3.82 -10.36
CA LYS A 6 -6.22 2.57 -10.64
C LYS A 6 -5.30 1.36 -10.69
N ASP A 7 -4.04 1.58 -11.02
CA ASP A 7 -3.03 0.55 -11.18
C ASP A 7 -1.63 1.16 -11.01
N TYR A 8 -0.61 0.33 -11.14
CA TYR A 8 0.77 0.77 -11.01
C TYR A 8 1.16 1.83 -12.05
N LYS A 9 0.72 1.65 -13.29
CA LYS A 9 1.05 2.60 -14.35
C LYS A 9 0.46 3.98 -14.08
N SER A 10 -0.79 4.03 -13.65
CA SER A 10 -1.44 5.30 -13.30
C SER A 10 -0.79 5.96 -12.07
N ALA A 11 -0.36 5.16 -11.10
CA ALA A 11 0.39 5.66 -9.95
C ALA A 11 1.71 6.33 -10.39
N CYS A 12 2.45 5.69 -11.28
CA CYS A 12 3.67 6.27 -11.86
C CYS A 12 3.38 7.58 -12.58
N LYS A 13 2.28 7.64 -13.32
CA LYS A 13 1.87 8.85 -14.03
C LYS A 13 1.57 10.00 -13.06
N VAL A 14 0.88 9.73 -11.97
CA VAL A 14 0.60 10.73 -10.93
C VAL A 14 1.89 11.31 -10.36
N LEU A 15 2.89 10.47 -10.15
CA LEU A 15 4.18 10.86 -9.58
C LEU A 15 5.16 11.42 -10.62
N GLY A 16 4.84 11.33 -11.91
CA GLY A 16 5.75 11.76 -12.98
C GLY A 16 7.00 10.89 -13.12
N ILE A 17 6.90 9.61 -12.76
CA ILE A 17 8.01 8.66 -12.86
C ILE A 17 7.71 7.57 -13.91
N LYS A 18 8.76 6.94 -14.41
CA LYS A 18 8.62 5.83 -15.35
C LYS A 18 8.38 4.52 -14.59
N PRO A 19 7.48 3.63 -15.09
CA PRO A 19 7.35 2.28 -14.55
C PRO A 19 8.66 1.51 -14.64
N ILE A 20 8.81 0.48 -13.81
CA ILE A 20 9.96 -0.42 -13.87
C ILE A 20 10.08 -1.02 -15.26
N ASP A 21 11.29 -1.03 -15.80
CA ASP A 21 11.58 -1.69 -17.05
C ASP A 21 11.39 -3.21 -16.88
N LYS A 22 10.51 -3.79 -17.69
CA LYS A 22 10.22 -5.24 -17.67
C LYS A 22 11.45 -6.11 -17.98
N ARG A 23 12.50 -5.51 -18.59
CA ARG A 23 13.76 -6.19 -18.88
C ARG A 23 14.63 -6.36 -17.64
N ARG A 24 14.35 -5.62 -16.56
CA ARG A 24 15.05 -5.83 -15.28
C ARG A 24 14.55 -7.14 -14.66
N LYS A 25 15.47 -8.06 -14.46
CA LYS A 25 15.20 -9.33 -13.80
C LYS A 25 15.25 -9.13 -12.29
N LEU A 26 14.12 -8.75 -11.72
CA LEU A 26 13.95 -8.64 -10.28
C LEU A 26 13.07 -9.78 -9.78
N ASP A 27 13.29 -10.20 -8.55
CA ASP A 27 12.42 -11.19 -7.92
C ASP A 27 11.00 -10.63 -7.78
N GLU A 28 10.00 -11.51 -7.88
CA GLU A 28 8.60 -11.12 -7.86
C GLU A 28 8.22 -10.32 -6.61
N HIS A 29 8.71 -10.73 -5.43
CA HIS A 29 8.41 -10.02 -4.18
C HIS A 29 8.97 -8.60 -4.16
N VAL A 30 10.11 -8.36 -4.82
CA VAL A 30 10.68 -7.01 -4.96
C VAL A 30 9.80 -6.15 -5.86
N ILE A 31 9.35 -6.71 -6.98
CA ILE A 31 8.45 -6.03 -7.91
C ILE A 31 7.13 -5.67 -7.22
N LEU A 32 6.53 -6.59 -6.47
CA LEU A 32 5.31 -6.35 -5.73
C LEU A 32 5.48 -5.22 -4.71
N TYR A 33 6.58 -5.21 -3.98
CA TYR A 33 6.89 -4.14 -3.03
C TYR A 33 7.02 -2.78 -3.72
N ILE A 34 7.74 -2.73 -4.85
CA ILE A 34 7.89 -1.50 -5.63
C ILE A 34 6.53 -1.01 -6.11
N MET A 35 5.69 -1.90 -6.63
CA MET A 35 4.34 -1.54 -7.08
C MET A 35 3.50 -0.98 -5.94
N LEU A 36 3.44 -1.66 -4.81
CA LEU A 36 2.67 -1.23 -3.65
C LEU A 36 3.20 0.08 -3.05
N SER A 37 4.52 0.23 -2.95
CA SER A 37 5.11 1.46 -2.42
C SER A 37 4.87 2.66 -3.35
N THR A 38 4.93 2.46 -4.67
CA THR A 38 4.62 3.50 -5.65
C THR A 38 3.15 3.90 -5.61
N ILE A 39 2.25 2.92 -5.52
CA ILE A 39 0.81 3.16 -5.38
C ILE A 39 0.52 3.94 -4.09
N THR A 40 1.12 3.53 -2.99
CA THR A 40 0.99 4.21 -1.70
C THR A 40 1.46 5.66 -1.79
N GLU A 41 2.61 5.88 -2.39
CA GLU A 41 3.18 7.22 -2.57
C GLU A 41 2.27 8.11 -3.43
N ALA A 42 1.71 7.56 -4.52
CA ALA A 42 0.81 8.30 -5.40
C ALA A 42 -0.48 8.69 -4.69
N ILE A 43 -1.07 7.79 -3.92
CA ILE A 43 -2.27 8.07 -3.12
C ILE A 43 -1.98 9.15 -2.07
N ASN A 44 -0.86 9.04 -1.36
CA ASN A 44 -0.45 10.03 -0.38
C ASN A 44 -0.18 11.40 -1.03
N PHE A 45 0.42 11.40 -2.22
CA PHE A 45 0.65 12.62 -2.99
C PHE A 45 -0.65 13.36 -3.27
N ILE A 46 -1.67 12.66 -3.75
CA ILE A 46 -3.00 13.23 -4.01
C ILE A 46 -3.62 13.72 -2.70
N ALA A 47 -3.58 12.92 -1.65
CA ALA A 47 -4.15 13.29 -0.35
C ALA A 47 -3.45 14.48 0.28
N ASN A 48 -2.18 14.72 -0.04
CA ASN A 48 -1.37 15.83 0.48
C ASN A 48 -1.39 17.07 -0.43
N GLY A 49 -2.44 17.22 -1.23
CA GLY A 49 -2.59 18.38 -2.12
C GLY A 49 -1.59 18.41 -3.27
N ASN A 50 -1.30 17.25 -3.87
CA ASN A 50 -0.33 17.07 -4.94
C ASN A 50 1.10 17.47 -4.56
N LYS A 51 1.45 17.15 -3.32
CA LYS A 51 2.82 17.34 -2.80
C LYS A 51 3.34 16.02 -2.24
N PRO A 52 4.64 15.74 -2.39
CA PRO A 52 5.23 14.52 -1.83
C PRO A 52 5.00 14.44 -0.31
N TRP A 53 4.66 13.23 0.14
CA TRP A 53 4.49 12.95 1.56
C TRP A 53 5.08 11.58 1.88
N ILE A 54 6.02 11.56 2.84
CA ILE A 54 6.57 10.34 3.41
C ILE A 54 6.59 10.56 4.92
N PRO A 55 6.08 9.61 5.72
CA PRO A 55 6.11 9.77 7.16
C PRO A 55 7.56 9.80 7.66
N LYS A 56 7.91 10.87 8.33
CA LYS A 56 9.23 11.03 8.98
C LYS A 56 9.00 11.13 10.47
N TYR A 57 9.48 10.15 11.20
CA TYR A 57 9.49 10.21 12.64
C TYR A 57 10.54 11.23 13.10
N LYS A 58 10.09 12.21 13.86
CA LYS A 58 10.97 13.12 14.59
C LYS A 58 10.87 12.80 16.06
N GLN A 59 12.01 12.70 16.73
CA GLN A 59 12.05 12.49 18.17
C GLN A 59 11.14 13.52 18.86
N ASN A 60 10.26 13.07 19.75
CA ASN A 60 9.25 13.86 20.47
C ASN A 60 8.06 14.37 19.64
N LYS A 61 7.94 13.98 18.35
CA LYS A 61 6.77 14.33 17.53
C LYS A 61 6.33 13.11 16.72
N PRO A 62 5.65 12.15 17.33
CA PRO A 62 5.14 10.99 16.60
C PRO A 62 4.13 11.43 15.53
N ILE A 63 4.26 10.86 14.34
CA ILE A 63 3.33 11.12 13.25
C ILE A 63 2.33 9.99 13.20
N ARG A 64 1.04 10.32 13.19
CA ARG A 64 -0.01 9.33 12.98
C ARG A 64 0.00 8.91 11.51
N THR A 65 0.13 7.63 11.27
CA THR A 65 0.04 7.03 9.95
C THR A 65 -1.01 5.94 9.97
N TRP A 66 -1.54 5.59 8.81
CA TRP A 66 -2.62 4.65 8.67
C TRP A 66 -2.19 3.46 7.83
N HIS A 67 -2.71 2.29 8.17
CA HIS A 67 -2.52 1.08 7.38
C HIS A 67 -3.78 0.22 7.46
N SER A 68 -3.92 -0.71 6.53
CA SER A 68 -5.06 -1.61 6.48
C SER A 68 -4.89 -2.75 7.45
N TRP A 69 -5.97 -3.14 8.06
CA TRP A 69 -6.05 -4.32 8.91
C TRP A 69 -6.82 -5.39 8.15
N TRP A 70 -6.21 -6.57 7.99
CA TRP A 70 -6.77 -7.64 7.19
C TRP A 70 -7.22 -8.80 8.06
N HIS A 71 -8.38 -9.37 7.72
CA HIS A 71 -8.86 -10.64 8.27
C HIS A 71 -8.57 -11.76 7.29
N ILE A 72 -8.09 -12.89 7.81
CA ILE A 72 -7.70 -14.04 7.00
C ILE A 72 -8.71 -15.16 7.25
N ASP A 73 -9.38 -15.60 6.19
CA ASP A 73 -10.19 -16.82 6.22
C ASP A 73 -9.38 -17.95 5.58
N TRP A 74 -8.79 -18.78 6.44
CA TRP A 74 -7.88 -19.83 6.00
C TRP A 74 -8.55 -20.89 5.13
N ASP A 75 -9.83 -21.17 5.36
CA ASP A 75 -10.54 -22.17 4.57
C ASP A 75 -10.71 -21.74 3.10
N LYS A 76 -10.98 -20.46 2.88
CA LYS A 76 -11.06 -19.90 1.53
C LYS A 76 -9.70 -19.76 0.87
N ILE A 77 -8.66 -19.53 1.63
CA ILE A 77 -7.29 -19.40 1.11
C ILE A 77 -6.75 -20.71 0.59
N LYS A 78 -7.12 -21.85 1.20
CA LYS A 78 -6.70 -23.18 0.74
C LYS A 78 -7.07 -23.44 -0.74
N ASP A 79 -8.15 -22.80 -1.20
CA ASP A 79 -8.59 -22.92 -2.59
C ASP A 79 -7.88 -21.93 -3.53
N GLY A 80 -6.91 -21.16 -3.03
CA GLY A 80 -6.22 -20.15 -3.81
C GLY A 80 -7.08 -18.93 -4.15
N SER A 81 -8.23 -18.79 -3.50
CA SER A 81 -9.17 -17.71 -3.78
C SER A 81 -8.78 -16.42 -3.09
N PRO A 82 -8.80 -15.24 -3.78
CA PRO A 82 -8.59 -13.96 -3.15
C PRO A 82 -9.68 -13.58 -2.16
N THR A 83 -10.80 -14.29 -2.12
CA THR A 83 -11.91 -14.02 -1.20
C THR A 83 -11.57 -14.34 0.25
N GLY A 84 -10.47 -15.05 0.53
CA GLY A 84 -10.02 -15.35 1.88
C GLY A 84 -9.41 -14.17 2.62
N LEU A 85 -9.13 -13.07 1.93
CA LEU A 85 -8.56 -11.87 2.54
C LEU A 85 -9.62 -10.78 2.61
N PHE A 86 -9.99 -10.39 3.82
CA PHE A 86 -10.98 -9.34 4.05
C PHE A 86 -10.33 -8.12 4.67
N HIS A 87 -10.60 -6.95 4.10
CA HIS A 87 -10.27 -5.69 4.72
C HIS A 87 -11.29 -5.39 5.82
N LEU A 88 -10.86 -5.44 7.08
CA LEU A 88 -11.73 -5.12 8.22
C LEU A 88 -11.87 -3.61 8.40
N TYR A 89 -10.75 -2.93 8.56
CA TYR A 89 -10.70 -1.49 8.76
C TYR A 89 -9.26 -0.99 8.60
N SER A 90 -9.14 0.31 8.40
CA SER A 90 -7.84 0.96 8.44
C SER A 90 -7.55 1.43 9.86
N TYR A 91 -6.33 1.19 10.31
CA TYR A 91 -5.89 1.52 11.64
C TYR A 91 -4.73 2.51 11.59
N TYR A 92 -4.61 3.32 12.61
CA TYR A 92 -3.47 4.20 12.72
C TYR A 92 -2.37 3.60 13.59
N GLY A 93 -1.12 3.90 13.25
CA GLY A 93 0.02 3.61 14.09
C GLY A 93 0.84 4.86 14.28
N LEU A 94 1.51 4.96 15.41
CA LEU A 94 2.51 6.00 15.62
C LEU A 94 3.80 5.58 14.96
N GLY A 95 4.60 6.53 14.51
CA GLY A 95 5.85 6.25 13.83
C GLY A 95 6.96 5.79 14.78
N ASP A 96 6.70 4.75 15.55
CA ASP A 96 7.63 4.21 16.53
C ASP A 96 7.88 2.72 16.29
N ALA A 97 8.47 2.05 17.27
CA ALA A 97 8.91 0.67 17.18
C ALA A 97 7.80 -0.38 17.00
N TYR A 98 6.54 -0.01 17.15
CA TYR A 98 5.43 -0.94 16.98
C TYR A 98 4.97 -1.08 15.53
N ALA A 99 5.65 -0.41 14.62
CA ALA A 99 5.30 -0.43 13.21
C ALA A 99 5.72 -1.75 12.57
N VAL A 100 4.75 -2.65 12.36
CA VAL A 100 4.95 -3.87 11.56
C VAL A 100 4.92 -3.58 10.06
N ILE A 101 4.45 -2.39 9.68
CA ILE A 101 4.37 -1.98 8.29
C ILE A 101 5.37 -0.86 8.05
N GLY A 102 6.27 -1.07 7.08
CA GLY A 102 7.30 -0.11 6.74
C GLY A 102 6.73 1.23 6.26
N THR A 103 7.53 2.27 6.38
CA THR A 103 7.20 3.65 6.07
C THR A 103 6.57 3.84 4.68
N HIS A 104 7.06 3.10 3.67
CA HIS A 104 6.61 3.24 2.28
C HIS A 104 5.25 2.61 2.00
N LEU A 105 4.67 1.88 2.96
CA LEU A 105 3.34 1.28 2.83
C LEU A 105 2.32 1.91 3.78
N ARG A 106 2.63 3.07 4.33
CA ARG A 106 1.76 3.79 5.25
C ARG A 106 1.10 4.97 4.57
N PHE A 107 -0.07 5.31 5.04
CA PHE A 107 -0.92 6.34 4.45
C PHE A 107 -1.08 7.55 5.36
N ILE A 108 -1.27 8.70 4.72
CA ILE A 108 -1.48 9.97 5.39
C ILE A 108 -2.83 10.04 6.10
N SER A 109 -3.84 9.30 5.62
CA SER A 109 -5.20 9.36 6.14
C SER A 109 -5.88 7.99 6.08
N ARG A 110 -6.96 7.85 6.86
CA ARG A 110 -7.81 6.67 6.85
C ARG A 110 -8.41 6.42 5.46
N ASP A 111 -8.92 7.48 4.82
CA ASP A 111 -9.55 7.36 3.50
C ASP A 111 -8.56 6.88 2.45
N ALA A 112 -7.32 7.36 2.50
CA ALA A 112 -6.26 6.91 1.60
C ALA A 112 -5.98 5.41 1.79
N ALA A 113 -5.85 4.97 3.04
CA ALA A 113 -5.60 3.56 3.35
C ALA A 113 -6.77 2.66 2.92
N GLU A 114 -7.99 3.10 3.13
CA GLU A 114 -9.18 2.34 2.73
C GLU A 114 -9.31 2.24 1.21
N TYR A 115 -9.04 3.32 0.50
CA TYR A 115 -9.03 3.30 -0.96
C TYR A 115 -8.04 2.28 -1.50
N ALA A 116 -6.81 2.31 -0.97
CA ALA A 116 -5.77 1.37 -1.38
C ALA A 116 -6.17 -0.07 -1.12
N ALA A 117 -6.70 -0.36 0.07
CA ALA A 117 -7.11 -1.71 0.45
C ALA A 117 -8.20 -2.26 -0.46
N LYS A 118 -9.19 -1.44 -0.78
CA LYS A 118 -10.31 -1.86 -1.63
C LYS A 118 -9.90 -2.02 -3.09
N THR A 119 -9.10 -1.10 -3.59
CA THR A 119 -8.72 -1.05 -5.01
C THR A 119 -7.64 -2.06 -5.35
N PHE A 120 -6.67 -2.25 -4.45
CA PHE A 120 -5.48 -3.06 -4.70
C PHE A 120 -5.43 -4.35 -3.87
N LYS A 121 -6.59 -4.83 -3.46
CA LYS A 121 -6.69 -6.09 -2.69
C LYS A 121 -5.91 -7.26 -3.30
N PRO A 122 -5.96 -7.51 -4.62
CA PRO A 122 -5.16 -8.59 -5.22
C PRO A 122 -3.66 -8.43 -5.03
N LEU A 123 -3.13 -7.21 -5.11
CA LEU A 123 -1.70 -6.95 -4.89
C LEU A 123 -1.32 -7.18 -3.43
N TYR A 124 -2.14 -6.73 -2.49
CA TYR A 124 -1.92 -6.99 -1.06
C TYR A 124 -1.94 -8.49 -0.76
N MET A 125 -2.85 -9.21 -1.40
CA MET A 125 -2.93 -10.66 -1.21
C MET A 125 -1.67 -11.38 -1.68
N LYS A 126 -1.15 -11.00 -2.84
CA LYS A 126 0.13 -11.53 -3.32
C LYS A 126 1.28 -11.19 -2.38
N HIS A 127 1.31 -9.94 -1.91
CA HIS A 127 2.37 -9.45 -1.02
C HIS A 127 2.34 -10.17 0.34
N ILE A 128 1.15 -10.36 0.92
CA ILE A 128 0.99 -10.98 2.25
C ILE A 128 1.19 -12.49 2.20
N PHE A 129 0.66 -13.16 1.19
CA PHE A 129 0.65 -14.63 1.12
C PHE A 129 1.58 -15.21 0.07
N GLY A 130 2.09 -14.42 -0.85
CA GLY A 130 2.86 -14.94 -1.99
C GLY A 130 2.03 -15.78 -2.95
N ILE A 131 0.72 -15.58 -2.99
CA ILE A 131 -0.20 -16.34 -3.84
C ILE A 131 -0.58 -15.50 -5.06
N ASP A 132 -0.59 -16.15 -6.22
CA ASP A 132 -1.06 -15.54 -7.47
C ASP A 132 -2.59 -15.37 -7.53
#